data_e93df56f4eb1020971f8d754bee6a63b
#
_entry.id   e93df56f4eb1020971f8d754bee6a63b
#
_cell.length_a   1.000
_cell.length_b   1.000
_cell.length_c   1.000
_cell.angle_alpha   90.00
_cell.angle_beta   90.00
_cell.angle_gamma   90.00
#
_symmetry.space_group_name_H-M   'P 1'
#
loop_
_entity.id
_entity.type
_entity.pdbx_description
1 polymer ?
#
loop_
_entity_poly.entity_id
_entity_poly.type
_entity_poly.pdbx_seq_one_letter_code
_entity_poly.pdbx_strand_id
1 'polypeptide(L)'
;MTSLRSVGLPADAPAETVEPAGGTLPGTELLASLLSGTDPEDDPVTHVHRLPVRPSRNAPWPAWVDGALRERLAERGVQEPFSHQVAAAELARAGSHVVVATGTASGKSLAYQLPALTALTEDPRACVLYLAPTKALARDQLASVAALADPSVRPAAYDGDTPTEEREWVRRHSRWIVTNPDMLHRGILPAHQRWSSTLRRVAYVVIDECHAYRGVFGSHVGHVLRRLRRICRRYGAEPVFVLA
;
A
#
# COMPACT_ATOMS: atom_id res chain seq x y z
N MET A 1 20.49 -2.73 -15.15
CA MET A 1 19.33 -3.63 -14.93
C MET A 1 19.04 -3.63 -13.43
N THR A 2 18.03 -2.88 -12.99
CA THR A 2 17.65 -2.84 -11.57
C THR A 2 16.91 -4.13 -11.24
N SER A 3 17.45 -4.93 -10.32
CA SER A 3 16.92 -6.23 -9.91
C SER A 3 15.58 -6.05 -9.20
N LEU A 4 14.58 -6.82 -9.60
CA LEU A 4 13.34 -7.01 -8.84
C LEU A 4 13.65 -7.95 -7.68
N ARG A 5 13.47 -7.48 -6.44
CA ARG A 5 13.58 -8.34 -5.26
C ARG A 5 12.20 -8.66 -4.73
N SER A 6 11.94 -9.95 -4.49
CA SER A 6 10.74 -10.45 -3.85
C SER A 6 11.03 -10.64 -2.37
N VAL A 7 10.19 -10.07 -1.50
CA VAL A 7 10.18 -10.36 -0.07
C VAL A 7 9.07 -11.37 0.16
N GLY A 8 9.44 -12.66 0.20
CA GLY A 8 8.58 -13.73 0.69
C GLY A 8 8.86 -13.98 2.16
N LEU A 9 7.86 -14.34 2.95
CA LEU A 9 8.11 -14.93 4.26
C LEU A 9 8.91 -16.22 4.06
N PRO A 10 9.92 -16.52 4.92
CA PRO A 10 10.57 -17.83 4.88
C PRO A 10 9.50 -18.91 5.04
N ALA A 11 9.61 -19.97 4.21
CA ALA A 11 8.71 -21.11 4.23
C ALA A 11 8.61 -21.69 5.64
N ASP A 12 7.40 -22.07 6.00
CA ASP A 12 6.92 -22.57 7.29
C ASP A 12 7.96 -23.34 8.11
N ALA A 13 8.34 -22.74 9.26
CA ALA A 13 8.67 -23.55 10.43
C ALA A 13 7.34 -24.12 10.96
N PRO A 14 7.29 -25.41 11.39
CA PRO A 14 6.08 -26.01 11.92
C PRO A 14 5.52 -25.13 13.05
N ALA A 15 4.24 -24.77 12.96
CA ALA A 15 3.57 -24.00 13.98
C ALA A 15 3.55 -24.83 15.28
N GLU A 16 4.30 -24.41 16.29
CA GLU A 16 4.05 -24.87 17.64
C GLU A 16 2.60 -24.48 18.00
N THR A 17 1.78 -25.48 18.25
CA THR A 17 0.42 -25.33 18.72
C THR A 17 0.47 -24.76 20.14
N VAL A 18 0.39 -23.45 20.27
CA VAL A 18 0.13 -22.80 21.56
C VAL A 18 -1.37 -22.99 21.85
N GLU A 19 -1.67 -23.87 22.78
CA GLU A 19 -3.04 -23.96 23.33
C GLU A 19 -3.39 -22.62 23.99
N PRO A 20 -4.54 -22.01 23.68
CA PRO A 20 -4.96 -20.77 24.31
C PRO A 20 -5.28 -21.06 25.78
N ALA A 21 -4.63 -20.37 26.70
CA ALA A 21 -5.01 -20.34 28.09
C ALA A 21 -6.48 -19.83 28.20
N GLY A 22 -7.40 -20.71 28.57
CA GLY A 22 -8.73 -20.58 29.15
C GLY A 22 -9.63 -19.36 28.87
N GLY A 23 -9.53 -18.66 27.73
CA GLY A 23 -10.41 -17.56 27.35
C GLY A 23 -11.29 -17.96 26.18
N THR A 24 -12.56 -17.55 26.19
CA THR A 24 -13.50 -17.74 25.09
C THR A 24 -12.93 -17.06 23.83
N LEU A 25 -12.72 -17.81 22.76
CA LEU A 25 -12.14 -17.28 21.51
C LEU A 25 -13.08 -16.25 20.87
N PRO A 26 -12.55 -15.11 20.37
CA PRO A 26 -13.33 -14.16 19.58
C PRO A 26 -14.06 -14.89 18.44
N GLY A 27 -15.37 -14.70 18.34
CA GLY A 27 -16.22 -15.38 17.35
C GLY A 27 -17.01 -16.58 17.91
N THR A 28 -16.60 -17.23 19.00
CA THR A 28 -17.41 -18.29 19.63
C THR A 28 -18.69 -17.72 20.24
N GLU A 29 -18.61 -16.57 20.90
CA GLU A 29 -19.76 -15.86 21.44
C GLU A 29 -20.67 -15.33 20.34
N LEU A 30 -20.11 -14.82 19.25
CA LEU A 30 -20.86 -14.37 18.10
C LEU A 30 -21.60 -15.53 17.44
N LEU A 31 -20.92 -16.68 17.25
CA LEU A 31 -21.54 -17.90 16.70
C LEU A 31 -22.67 -18.38 17.62
N ALA A 32 -22.44 -18.46 18.93
CA ALA A 32 -23.46 -18.83 19.90
C ALA A 32 -24.64 -17.86 19.89
N SER A 33 -24.40 -16.56 19.74
CA SER A 33 -25.44 -15.55 19.64
C SER A 33 -26.25 -15.68 18.34
N LEU A 34 -25.61 -15.99 17.21
CA LEU A 34 -26.28 -16.19 15.91
C LEU A 34 -27.14 -17.45 15.90
N LEU A 35 -26.72 -18.50 16.62
CA LEU A 35 -27.44 -19.77 16.74
C LEU A 35 -28.44 -19.80 17.92
N SER A 36 -28.48 -18.74 18.72
CA SER A 36 -29.40 -18.65 19.84
C SER A 36 -30.86 -18.70 19.37
N GLY A 37 -31.60 -19.73 19.78
CA GLY A 37 -32.99 -19.96 19.38
C GLY A 37 -33.17 -20.86 18.15
N THR A 38 -32.10 -21.39 17.57
CA THR A 38 -32.17 -22.45 16.55
C THR A 38 -32.29 -23.81 17.23
N ASP A 39 -33.20 -24.67 16.77
CA ASP A 39 -33.28 -26.04 17.26
C ASP A 39 -31.98 -26.79 16.88
N PRO A 40 -31.37 -27.57 17.77
CA PRO A 40 -30.18 -28.36 17.46
C PRO A 40 -30.30 -29.28 16.26
N GLU A 41 -31.54 -29.74 15.92
CA GLU A 41 -31.79 -30.54 14.73
C GLU A 41 -31.81 -29.71 13.45
N ASP A 42 -32.03 -28.39 13.53
CA ASP A 42 -32.07 -27.46 12.40
C ASP A 42 -30.80 -26.57 12.34
N ASP A 43 -29.69 -26.98 12.99
CA ASP A 43 -28.44 -26.19 13.00
C ASP A 43 -27.91 -26.02 11.56
N PRO A 44 -27.90 -24.77 11.03
CA PRO A 44 -27.40 -24.49 9.68
C PRO A 44 -25.89 -24.60 9.55
N VAL A 45 -25.15 -24.71 10.67
CA VAL A 45 -23.69 -24.78 10.68
C VAL A 45 -23.21 -26.20 10.45
N THR A 46 -22.80 -26.50 9.23
CA THR A 46 -22.30 -27.82 8.84
C THR A 46 -20.81 -28.03 9.15
N HIS A 47 -20.04 -26.93 9.29
CA HIS A 47 -18.60 -27.01 9.57
C HIS A 47 -18.07 -25.71 10.19
N VAL A 48 -17.22 -25.83 11.20
CA VAL A 48 -16.47 -24.72 11.78
C VAL A 48 -14.98 -24.99 11.64
N HIS A 49 -14.30 -24.19 10.81
CA HIS A 49 -12.84 -24.27 10.68
C HIS A 49 -12.19 -23.18 11.54
N ARG A 50 -11.34 -23.60 12.47
CA ARG A 50 -10.58 -22.70 13.35
C ARG A 50 -9.18 -22.51 12.75
N LEU A 51 -8.86 -21.28 12.37
CA LEU A 51 -7.51 -20.91 11.96
C LEU A 51 -6.62 -20.79 13.21
N PRO A 52 -5.43 -21.41 13.23
CA PRO A 52 -4.50 -21.26 14.33
C PRO A 52 -4.03 -19.80 14.45
N VAL A 53 -3.84 -19.33 15.68
CA VAL A 53 -3.25 -18.02 15.93
C VAL A 53 -1.83 -18.01 15.39
N ARG A 54 -1.53 -17.08 14.51
CA ARG A 54 -0.17 -16.84 14.02
C ARG A 54 0.44 -15.72 14.84
N PRO A 55 1.55 -15.95 15.58
CA PRO A 55 2.20 -14.89 16.33
C PRO A 55 2.71 -13.81 15.37
N SER A 56 2.54 -12.54 15.74
CA SER A 56 3.11 -11.43 14.99
C SER A 56 4.63 -11.45 15.12
N ARG A 57 5.32 -11.24 13.99
CA ARG A 57 6.78 -11.05 13.97
C ARG A 57 7.04 -9.57 13.76
N ASN A 58 7.28 -8.86 14.84
CA ASN A 58 7.62 -7.44 14.81
C ASN A 58 9.13 -7.24 14.57
N ALA A 59 9.48 -6.03 14.16
CA ALA A 59 10.86 -5.58 14.02
C ALA A 59 10.99 -4.14 14.53
N PRO A 60 12.18 -3.74 14.99
CA PRO A 60 12.40 -2.37 15.41
C PRO A 60 12.17 -1.40 14.24
N TRP A 61 11.77 -0.19 14.58
CA TRP A 61 11.64 0.90 13.61
C TRP A 61 12.97 1.13 12.88
N PRO A 62 12.98 1.25 11.55
CA PRO A 62 14.17 1.69 10.84
C PRO A 62 14.65 3.05 11.35
N ALA A 63 15.97 3.21 11.48
CA ALA A 63 16.55 4.43 12.04
C ALA A 63 16.24 5.69 11.22
N TRP A 64 15.95 5.54 9.93
CA TRP A 64 15.63 6.63 9.01
C TRP A 64 14.16 7.10 9.08
N VAL A 65 13.28 6.38 9.78
CA VAL A 65 11.89 6.83 10.02
C VAL A 65 11.91 7.88 11.12
N ASP A 66 11.44 9.09 10.83
CA ASP A 66 11.45 10.19 11.79
C ASP A 66 10.47 9.98 12.97
N GLY A 67 10.72 10.69 14.07
CA GLY A 67 9.90 10.57 15.29
C GLY A 67 8.45 10.99 15.06
N ALA A 68 8.21 12.05 14.31
CA ALA A 68 6.86 12.56 14.09
C ALA A 68 5.99 11.58 13.29
N LEU A 69 6.58 10.86 12.32
CA LEU A 69 5.86 9.80 11.60
C LEU A 69 5.56 8.61 12.53
N ARG A 70 6.52 8.23 13.40
CA ARG A 70 6.31 7.15 14.39
C ARG A 70 5.19 7.50 15.38
N GLU A 71 5.17 8.74 15.88
CA GLU A 71 4.12 9.22 16.79
C GLU A 71 2.73 9.13 16.15
N ARG A 72 2.57 9.64 14.93
CA ARG A 72 1.30 9.53 14.20
C ARG A 72 0.88 8.09 13.93
N LEU A 73 1.82 7.18 13.71
CA LEU A 73 1.54 5.75 13.57
C LEU A 73 1.16 5.11 14.91
N ALA A 74 1.83 5.50 16.02
CA ALA A 74 1.50 5.03 17.36
C ALA A 74 0.08 5.45 17.79
N GLU A 75 -0.35 6.67 17.49
CA GLU A 75 -1.72 7.16 17.69
C GLU A 75 -2.77 6.32 16.93
N ARG A 76 -2.37 5.68 15.86
CA ARG A 76 -3.20 4.75 15.07
C ARG A 76 -3.05 3.28 15.50
N GLY A 77 -2.41 3.02 16.62
CA GLY A 77 -2.24 1.68 17.20
C GLY A 77 -1.05 0.89 16.65
N VAL A 78 -0.18 1.50 15.83
CA VAL A 78 1.03 0.83 15.30
C VAL A 78 2.20 1.15 16.23
N GLN A 79 2.44 0.31 17.22
CA GLN A 79 3.55 0.48 18.16
C GLN A 79 4.88 0.01 17.56
N GLU A 80 4.87 -1.09 16.83
CA GLU A 80 6.00 -1.65 16.12
C GLU A 80 5.55 -2.18 14.76
N PRO A 81 6.34 -1.98 13.70
CA PRO A 81 6.06 -2.55 12.40
C PRO A 81 6.31 -4.06 12.37
N PHE A 82 5.63 -4.77 11.48
CA PHE A 82 5.95 -6.16 11.22
C PHE A 82 7.27 -6.31 10.45
N SER A 83 7.98 -7.41 10.69
CA SER A 83 9.28 -7.68 10.05
C SER A 83 9.25 -7.62 8.52
N HIS A 84 8.17 -8.10 7.89
CA HIS A 84 8.02 -8.03 6.42
C HIS A 84 7.81 -6.57 5.92
N GLN A 85 7.17 -5.72 6.71
CA GLN A 85 6.99 -4.30 6.39
C GLN A 85 8.34 -3.58 6.42
N VAL A 86 9.13 -3.83 7.47
CA VAL A 86 10.48 -3.26 7.59
C VAL A 86 11.38 -3.74 6.45
N ALA A 87 11.41 -5.06 6.20
CA ALA A 87 12.25 -5.62 5.13
C ALA A 87 11.90 -5.03 3.75
N ALA A 88 10.60 -4.88 3.44
CA ALA A 88 10.16 -4.27 2.19
C ALA A 88 10.51 -2.77 2.13
N ALA A 89 10.30 -2.03 3.22
CA ALA A 89 10.62 -0.61 3.32
C ALA A 89 12.11 -0.34 3.16
N GLU A 90 12.99 -1.15 3.80
CA GLU A 90 14.44 -1.05 3.66
C GLU A 90 14.91 -1.27 2.22
N LEU A 91 14.38 -2.30 1.53
CA LEU A 91 14.69 -2.54 0.13
C LEU A 91 14.24 -1.40 -0.79
N ALA A 92 13.03 -0.88 -0.55
CA ALA A 92 12.51 0.26 -1.30
C ALA A 92 13.33 1.52 -1.04
N ARG A 93 13.72 1.77 0.21
CA ARG A 93 14.59 2.87 0.61
C ARG A 93 15.97 2.79 -0.05
N ALA A 94 16.52 1.59 -0.18
CA ALA A 94 17.78 1.33 -0.89
C ALA A 94 17.67 1.44 -2.42
N GLY A 95 16.52 1.85 -2.97
CA GLY A 95 16.30 2.02 -4.41
C GLY A 95 15.93 0.75 -5.18
N SER A 96 15.66 -0.35 -4.50
CA SER A 96 15.21 -1.59 -5.13
C SER A 96 13.72 -1.55 -5.43
N HIS A 97 13.30 -2.10 -6.58
CA HIS A 97 11.88 -2.37 -6.81
C HIS A 97 11.44 -3.55 -5.94
N VAL A 98 10.26 -3.45 -5.33
CA VAL A 98 9.76 -4.41 -4.33
C VAL A 98 8.41 -4.96 -4.72
N VAL A 99 8.21 -6.27 -4.51
CA VAL A 99 6.88 -6.91 -4.52
C VAL A 99 6.61 -7.43 -3.12
N VAL A 100 5.51 -7.01 -2.51
CA VAL A 100 5.07 -7.44 -1.19
C VAL A 100 4.01 -8.52 -1.34
N ALA A 101 4.44 -9.78 -1.31
CA ALA A 101 3.55 -10.94 -1.45
C ALA A 101 3.17 -11.50 -0.07
N THR A 102 2.23 -10.84 0.59
CA THR A 102 1.67 -11.28 1.89
C THR A 102 0.16 -11.37 1.81
N GLY A 103 -0.48 -12.11 2.71
CA GLY A 103 -1.93 -12.24 2.76
C GLY A 103 -2.67 -10.90 2.92
N THR A 104 -3.98 -10.93 2.73
CA THR A 104 -4.85 -9.78 3.00
C THR A 104 -4.79 -9.42 4.49
N ALA A 105 -5.04 -8.15 4.81
CA ALA A 105 -4.99 -7.62 6.18
C ALA A 105 -3.64 -7.77 6.91
N SER A 106 -2.53 -7.99 6.18
CA SER A 106 -1.18 -8.07 6.75
C SER A 106 -0.50 -6.70 6.95
N GLY A 107 -1.23 -5.62 6.76
CA GLY A 107 -0.70 -4.25 6.91
C GLY A 107 0.31 -3.85 5.82
N LYS A 108 0.20 -4.36 4.59
CA LYS A 108 1.10 -4.04 3.45
C LYS A 108 1.35 -2.55 3.24
N SER A 109 0.40 -1.71 3.63
CA SER A 109 0.50 -0.26 3.43
C SER A 109 1.76 0.36 4.05
N LEU A 110 2.19 -0.09 5.22
CA LEU A 110 3.41 0.43 5.84
C LEU A 110 4.67 0.13 5.02
N ALA A 111 4.72 -0.97 4.28
CA ALA A 111 5.86 -1.33 3.45
C ALA A 111 6.20 -0.26 2.39
N TYR A 112 5.20 0.48 1.90
CA TYR A 112 5.42 1.59 0.97
C TYR A 112 5.21 2.97 1.60
N GLN A 113 4.36 3.09 2.61
CA GLN A 113 4.13 4.39 3.28
C GLN A 113 5.38 4.87 4.01
N LEU A 114 6.10 3.99 4.72
CA LEU A 114 7.32 4.36 5.43
C LEU A 114 8.36 5.01 4.51
N PRO A 115 8.87 4.35 3.46
CA PRO A 115 9.90 4.94 2.61
C PRO A 115 9.36 6.12 1.78
N ALA A 116 8.10 6.08 1.35
CA ALA A 116 7.52 7.13 0.52
C ALA A 116 7.27 8.42 1.32
N LEU A 117 6.69 8.35 2.54
CA LEU A 117 6.47 9.51 3.38
C LEU A 117 7.79 10.11 3.88
N THR A 118 8.77 9.27 4.23
CA THR A 118 10.11 9.73 4.59
C THR A 118 10.77 10.49 3.44
N ALA A 119 10.71 9.96 2.20
CA ALA A 119 11.24 10.66 1.04
C ALA A 119 10.56 12.02 0.78
N LEU A 120 9.25 12.12 1.04
CA LEU A 120 8.52 13.38 0.95
C LEU A 120 8.92 14.39 2.05
N THR A 121 9.33 13.92 3.22
CA THR A 121 9.83 14.77 4.30
C THR A 121 11.25 15.27 3.99
N GLU A 122 12.13 14.39 3.49
CA GLU A 122 13.53 14.70 3.19
C GLU A 122 13.71 15.59 1.94
N ASP A 123 12.92 15.37 0.88
CA ASP A 123 12.94 16.24 -0.30
C ASP A 123 11.57 16.90 -0.49
N PRO A 124 11.45 18.23 -0.21
CA PRO A 124 10.20 18.96 -0.43
C PRO A 124 9.70 18.98 -1.88
N ARG A 125 10.52 18.56 -2.83
CA ARG A 125 10.13 18.44 -4.24
C ARG A 125 9.68 17.04 -4.60
N ALA A 126 10.05 16.00 -3.85
CA ALA A 126 9.68 14.63 -4.15
C ALA A 126 8.16 14.44 -4.29
N CYS A 127 7.78 13.50 -5.11
CA CYS A 127 6.39 13.16 -5.41
C CYS A 127 6.20 11.65 -5.46
N VAL A 128 5.01 11.20 -5.11
CA VAL A 128 4.58 9.79 -5.15
C VAL A 128 3.39 9.65 -6.07
N LEU A 129 3.44 8.67 -6.96
CA LEU A 129 2.28 8.20 -7.72
C LEU A 129 1.75 6.91 -7.11
N TYR A 130 0.49 6.91 -6.73
CA TYR A 130 -0.19 5.76 -6.16
C TYR A 130 -1.30 5.30 -7.09
N LEU A 131 -1.26 4.04 -7.52
CA LEU A 131 -2.23 3.43 -8.40
C LEU A 131 -3.14 2.49 -7.62
N ALA A 132 -4.42 2.86 -7.52
CA ALA A 132 -5.47 2.05 -6.91
C ALA A 132 -6.34 1.39 -8.00
N PRO A 133 -6.76 0.13 -7.83
CA PRO A 133 -7.69 -0.51 -8.76
C PRO A 133 -9.12 0.00 -8.64
N THR A 134 -9.51 0.51 -7.48
CA THR A 134 -10.87 0.98 -7.21
C THR A 134 -10.89 2.36 -6.53
N LYS A 135 -11.99 3.10 -6.71
CA LYS A 135 -12.18 4.41 -6.07
C LYS A 135 -12.31 4.31 -4.54
N ALA A 136 -12.86 3.20 -4.03
CA ALA A 136 -12.96 2.98 -2.59
C ALA A 136 -11.58 2.90 -1.96
N LEU A 137 -10.70 2.05 -2.49
CA LEU A 137 -9.31 1.95 -2.04
C LEU A 137 -8.55 3.27 -2.18
N ALA A 138 -8.80 4.01 -3.27
CA ALA A 138 -8.21 5.33 -3.48
C ALA A 138 -8.59 6.31 -2.35
N ARG A 139 -9.84 6.34 -1.93
CA ARG A 139 -10.34 7.20 -0.85
C ARG A 139 -9.74 6.80 0.51
N ASP A 140 -9.71 5.50 0.81
CA ASP A 140 -9.14 4.98 2.05
C ASP A 140 -7.66 5.32 2.16
N GLN A 141 -6.90 5.18 1.07
CA GLN A 141 -5.49 5.54 1.04
C GLN A 141 -5.26 7.05 1.14
N LEU A 142 -6.09 7.87 0.51
CA LEU A 142 -6.02 9.32 0.68
C LEU A 142 -6.23 9.73 2.14
N ALA A 143 -7.24 9.17 2.80
CA ALA A 143 -7.51 9.43 4.22
C ALA A 143 -6.34 8.96 5.11
N SER A 144 -5.80 7.77 4.83
CA SER A 144 -4.65 7.23 5.55
C SER A 144 -3.41 8.12 5.42
N VAL A 145 -3.07 8.52 4.19
CA VAL A 145 -1.91 9.37 3.93
C VAL A 145 -2.10 10.78 4.46
N ALA A 146 -3.29 11.36 4.35
CA ALA A 146 -3.58 12.68 4.91
C ALA A 146 -3.41 12.73 6.43
N ALA A 147 -3.67 11.63 7.13
CA ALA A 147 -3.48 11.52 8.57
C ALA A 147 -2.01 11.27 8.99
N LEU A 148 -1.17 10.76 8.08
CA LEU A 148 0.23 10.40 8.37
C LEU A 148 1.24 11.41 7.81
N ALA A 149 0.91 12.05 6.70
CA ALA A 149 1.80 12.96 6.01
C ALA A 149 1.87 14.34 6.67
N ASP A 150 2.97 15.03 6.42
CA ASP A 150 3.05 16.46 6.66
C ASP A 150 2.02 17.22 5.80
N PRO A 151 1.38 18.29 6.31
CA PRO A 151 0.38 19.06 5.54
C PRO A 151 0.88 19.59 4.19
N SER A 152 2.21 19.80 4.03
CA SER A 152 2.81 20.20 2.76
C SER A 152 2.73 19.16 1.65
N VAL A 153 2.45 17.89 1.98
CA VAL A 153 2.32 16.80 1.00
C VAL A 153 1.09 16.95 0.13
N ARG A 154 -0.02 17.42 0.70
CA ARG A 154 -1.29 17.68 -0.02
C ARG A 154 -1.73 16.48 -0.86
N PRO A 155 -2.06 15.35 -0.23
CA PRO A 155 -2.53 14.17 -0.97
C PRO A 155 -3.79 14.50 -1.75
N ALA A 156 -3.87 14.05 -3.01
CA ALA A 156 -5.03 14.29 -3.85
C ALA A 156 -5.29 13.16 -4.84
N ALA A 157 -6.57 12.96 -5.20
CA ALA A 157 -6.96 12.09 -6.28
C ALA A 157 -6.81 12.79 -7.64
N TYR A 158 -6.42 12.01 -8.64
CA TYR A 158 -6.44 12.42 -10.04
C TYR A 158 -7.01 11.29 -10.88
N ASP A 159 -8.30 11.33 -11.11
CA ASP A 159 -9.05 10.32 -11.83
C ASP A 159 -10.11 10.94 -12.76
N GLY A 160 -11.01 10.09 -13.28
CA GLY A 160 -12.06 10.55 -14.20
C GLY A 160 -13.04 11.55 -13.58
N ASP A 161 -13.26 11.48 -12.27
CA ASP A 161 -14.20 12.33 -11.54
C ASP A 161 -13.57 13.63 -11.04
N THR A 162 -12.24 13.75 -11.11
CA THR A 162 -11.55 14.98 -10.68
C THR A 162 -12.01 16.18 -11.52
N PRO A 163 -12.61 17.22 -10.92
CA PRO A 163 -13.06 18.42 -11.61
C PRO A 163 -11.93 19.10 -12.38
N THR A 164 -12.25 19.73 -13.50
CA THR A 164 -11.24 20.35 -14.38
C THR A 164 -10.43 21.42 -13.65
N GLU A 165 -11.08 22.19 -12.79
CA GLU A 165 -10.44 23.25 -12.00
C GLU A 165 -9.42 22.66 -11.00
N GLU A 166 -9.73 21.52 -10.42
CA GLU A 166 -8.85 20.84 -9.46
C GLU A 166 -7.66 20.14 -10.16
N ARG A 167 -7.81 19.73 -11.42
CA ARG A 167 -6.73 19.00 -12.15
C ARG A 167 -5.44 19.78 -12.24
N GLU A 168 -5.53 21.09 -12.42
CA GLU A 168 -4.33 21.93 -12.48
C GLU A 168 -3.70 22.08 -11.11
N TRP A 169 -4.53 22.27 -10.09
CA TRP A 169 -4.06 22.35 -8.71
C TRP A 169 -3.33 21.07 -8.27
N VAL A 170 -3.91 19.89 -8.54
CA VAL A 170 -3.28 18.59 -8.24
C VAL A 170 -1.90 18.49 -8.90
N ARG A 171 -1.79 18.80 -10.19
CA ARG A 171 -0.50 18.77 -10.90
C ARG A 171 0.56 19.68 -10.30
N ARG A 172 0.15 20.84 -9.79
CA ARG A 172 1.09 21.86 -9.29
C ARG A 172 1.46 21.68 -7.83
N HIS A 173 0.52 21.20 -7.04
CA HIS A 173 0.64 21.28 -5.58
C HIS A 173 0.62 19.94 -4.86
N SER A 174 0.00 18.89 -5.42
CA SER A 174 -0.02 17.59 -4.78
C SER A 174 1.33 16.87 -4.92
N ARG A 175 1.75 16.28 -3.82
CA ARG A 175 2.99 15.49 -3.77
C ARG A 175 2.72 13.99 -3.57
N TRP A 176 1.50 13.63 -3.21
CA TRP A 176 1.00 12.26 -3.21
C TRP A 176 -0.26 12.20 -4.08
N ILE A 177 -0.10 11.67 -5.28
CA ILE A 177 -1.15 11.66 -6.29
C ILE A 177 -1.70 10.25 -6.41
N VAL A 178 -2.97 10.09 -6.05
CA VAL A 178 -3.71 8.82 -6.20
C VAL A 178 -4.43 8.82 -7.54
N THR A 179 -4.18 7.79 -8.33
CA THR A 179 -4.76 7.63 -9.66
C THR A 179 -5.05 6.16 -9.96
N ASN A 180 -5.38 5.84 -11.18
CA ASN A 180 -5.57 4.47 -11.65
C ASN A 180 -4.84 4.24 -12.99
N PRO A 181 -4.66 2.98 -13.43
CA PRO A 181 -3.94 2.68 -14.67
C PRO A 181 -4.55 3.32 -15.92
N ASP A 182 -5.88 3.42 -16.01
CA ASP A 182 -6.55 4.03 -17.16
C ASP A 182 -6.29 5.53 -17.23
N MET A 183 -6.41 6.23 -16.09
CA MET A 183 -6.12 7.65 -16.03
C MET A 183 -4.63 7.94 -16.29
N LEU A 184 -3.75 7.09 -15.77
CA LEU A 184 -2.33 7.16 -16.09
C LEU A 184 -2.10 7.01 -17.60
N HIS A 185 -2.73 6.01 -18.23
CA HIS A 185 -2.58 5.73 -19.66
C HIS A 185 -3.15 6.82 -20.55
N ARG A 186 -4.38 7.28 -20.28
CA ARG A 186 -5.15 8.18 -21.16
C ARG A 186 -5.01 9.65 -20.79
N GLY A 187 -4.79 9.98 -19.53
CA GLY A 187 -4.74 11.37 -19.04
C GLY A 187 -3.35 11.89 -18.80
N ILE A 188 -2.51 11.14 -18.09
CA ILE A 188 -1.20 11.62 -17.64
C ILE A 188 -0.13 11.41 -18.70
N LEU A 189 0.06 10.20 -19.18
CA LEU A 189 1.16 9.86 -20.08
C LEU A 189 1.05 10.49 -21.48
N PRO A 190 -0.13 10.64 -22.13
CA PRO A 190 -0.22 11.39 -23.37
C PRO A 190 0.10 12.88 -23.20
N ALA A 191 -0.29 13.45 -22.06
CA ALA A 191 -0.04 14.84 -21.70
C ALA A 191 1.23 15.04 -20.87
N HIS A 192 2.22 14.13 -20.97
CA HIS A 192 3.40 14.10 -20.10
C HIS A 192 4.19 15.41 -20.06
N GLN A 193 4.11 16.24 -21.10
CA GLN A 193 4.76 17.55 -21.12
C GLN A 193 4.17 18.48 -20.04
N ARG A 194 2.83 18.47 -19.85
CA ARG A 194 2.13 19.21 -18.77
C ARG A 194 2.44 18.64 -17.39
N TRP A 195 2.85 17.38 -17.32
CA TRP A 195 3.22 16.66 -16.09
C TRP A 195 4.74 16.62 -15.86
N SER A 196 5.52 17.26 -16.69
CA SER A 196 6.99 17.19 -16.65
C SER A 196 7.57 17.60 -15.30
N SER A 197 6.99 18.63 -14.65
CA SER A 197 7.38 19.07 -13.30
C SER A 197 7.11 18.02 -12.23
N THR A 198 6.05 17.23 -12.35
CA THR A 198 5.74 16.13 -11.45
C THR A 198 6.59 14.91 -11.78
N LEU A 199 6.61 14.50 -13.06
CA LEU A 199 7.27 13.26 -13.50
C LEU A 199 8.79 13.25 -13.26
N ARG A 200 9.44 14.42 -13.25
CA ARG A 200 10.88 14.53 -12.90
C ARG A 200 11.18 14.34 -11.42
N ARG A 201 10.15 14.36 -10.57
CA ARG A 201 10.27 14.32 -9.10
C ARG A 201 9.65 13.07 -8.49
N VAL A 202 9.13 12.17 -9.31
CA VAL A 202 8.53 10.91 -8.81
C VAL A 202 9.63 10.06 -8.20
N ALA A 203 9.56 9.90 -6.88
CA ALA A 203 10.46 9.06 -6.10
C ALA A 203 9.92 7.63 -6.01
N TYR A 204 8.62 7.49 -5.81
CA TYR A 204 7.96 6.19 -5.69
C TYR A 204 6.74 6.08 -6.59
N VAL A 205 6.54 4.89 -7.14
CA VAL A 205 5.31 4.46 -7.80
C VAL A 205 4.77 3.25 -7.07
N VAL A 206 3.65 3.42 -6.38
CA VAL A 206 2.99 2.34 -5.65
C VAL A 206 1.88 1.76 -6.51
N ILE A 207 1.85 0.45 -6.63
CA ILE A 207 0.78 -0.31 -7.31
C ILE A 207 0.13 -1.17 -6.24
N ASP A 208 -1.00 -0.70 -5.72
CA ASP A 208 -1.73 -1.40 -4.67
C ASP A 208 -2.67 -2.45 -5.25
N GLU A 209 -2.91 -3.49 -4.44
CA GLU A 209 -3.70 -4.65 -4.86
C GLU A 209 -3.28 -5.16 -6.26
N CYS A 210 -1.97 -5.25 -6.48
CA CYS A 210 -1.40 -5.59 -7.79
C CYS A 210 -1.91 -6.93 -8.33
N HIS A 211 -2.40 -7.81 -7.47
CA HIS A 211 -3.03 -9.07 -7.82
C HIS A 211 -4.38 -8.91 -8.56
N ALA A 212 -5.01 -7.72 -8.51
CA ALA A 212 -6.20 -7.40 -9.29
C ALA A 212 -5.89 -7.25 -10.79
N TYR A 213 -4.64 -6.97 -11.14
CA TYR A 213 -4.21 -6.76 -12.53
C TYR A 213 -3.78 -8.09 -13.15
N ARG A 214 -4.72 -8.85 -13.69
CA ARG A 214 -4.49 -10.19 -14.26
C ARG A 214 -4.84 -10.28 -15.74
N GLY A 215 -4.35 -11.33 -16.42
CA GLY A 215 -4.66 -11.62 -17.81
C GLY A 215 -4.30 -10.47 -18.77
N VAL A 216 -5.16 -10.21 -19.73
CA VAL A 216 -4.99 -9.16 -20.74
C VAL A 216 -4.89 -7.78 -20.10
N PHE A 217 -5.72 -7.50 -19.09
CA PHE A 217 -5.69 -6.23 -18.37
C PHE A 217 -4.36 -6.05 -17.62
N GLY A 218 -3.87 -7.07 -16.93
CA GLY A 218 -2.56 -7.03 -16.27
C GLY A 218 -1.42 -6.80 -17.24
N SER A 219 -1.45 -7.42 -18.43
CA SER A 219 -0.48 -7.17 -19.49
C SER A 219 -0.51 -5.70 -19.95
N HIS A 220 -1.71 -5.15 -20.14
CA HIS A 220 -1.89 -3.73 -20.47
C HIS A 220 -1.29 -2.81 -19.39
N VAL A 221 -1.61 -3.05 -18.11
CA VAL A 221 -1.03 -2.29 -16.99
C VAL A 221 0.49 -2.38 -16.99
N GLY A 222 1.07 -3.56 -17.24
CA GLY A 222 2.51 -3.73 -17.36
C GLY A 222 3.13 -2.85 -18.46
N HIS A 223 2.47 -2.71 -19.61
CA HIS A 223 2.91 -1.81 -20.69
C HIS A 223 2.79 -0.33 -20.28
N VAL A 224 1.73 0.05 -19.56
CA VAL A 224 1.55 1.41 -19.04
C VAL A 224 2.67 1.76 -18.05
N LEU A 225 3.02 0.87 -17.13
CA LEU A 225 4.11 1.07 -16.17
C LEU A 225 5.48 1.16 -16.87
N ARG A 226 5.74 0.35 -17.89
CA ARG A 226 6.96 0.48 -18.72
C ARG A 226 7.03 1.83 -19.40
N ARG A 227 5.91 2.34 -19.93
CA ARG A 227 5.82 3.67 -20.53
C ARG A 227 6.07 4.77 -19.50
N LEU A 228 5.46 4.68 -18.31
CA LEU A 228 5.69 5.60 -17.19
C LEU A 228 7.17 5.67 -16.86
N ARG A 229 7.83 4.52 -16.64
CA ARG A 229 9.25 4.45 -16.31
C ARG A 229 10.12 5.13 -17.37
N ARG A 230 9.86 4.90 -18.66
CA ARG A 230 10.60 5.57 -19.75
C ARG A 230 10.41 7.08 -19.75
N ILE A 231 9.20 7.55 -19.49
CA ILE A 231 8.90 8.98 -19.45
C ILE A 231 9.55 9.64 -18.22
N CYS A 232 9.49 9.00 -17.02
CA CYS A 232 10.21 9.48 -15.85
C CYS A 232 11.71 9.61 -16.13
N ARG A 233 12.34 8.60 -16.72
CA ARG A 233 13.76 8.65 -17.13
C ARG A 233 14.08 9.78 -18.11
N ARG A 234 13.20 10.04 -19.07
CA ARG A 234 13.33 11.17 -19.98
C ARG A 234 13.40 12.51 -19.24
N TYR A 235 12.74 12.62 -18.09
CA TYR A 235 12.75 13.80 -17.23
C TYR A 235 13.78 13.73 -16.10
N GLY A 236 14.64 12.71 -16.08
CA GLY A 236 15.73 12.55 -15.10
C GLY A 236 15.33 11.90 -13.78
N ALA A 237 14.14 11.26 -13.70
CA ALA A 237 13.71 10.52 -12.52
C ALA A 237 13.80 9.01 -12.73
N GLU A 238 14.22 8.30 -11.68
CA GLU A 238 14.22 6.84 -11.61
C GLU A 238 13.42 6.37 -10.40
N PRO A 239 12.07 6.37 -10.48
CA PRO A 239 11.23 6.01 -9.35
C PRO A 239 11.40 4.55 -8.95
N VAL A 240 11.30 4.30 -7.65
CA VAL A 240 11.17 2.95 -7.10
C VAL A 240 9.74 2.48 -7.25
N PHE A 241 9.53 1.28 -7.76
CA PHE A 241 8.22 0.65 -7.88
C PHE A 241 7.99 -0.29 -6.71
N VAL A 242 6.88 -0.10 -5.99
CA VAL A 242 6.44 -0.99 -4.92
C VAL A 242 5.07 -1.56 -5.30
N LEU A 243 5.00 -2.88 -5.45
CA LEU A 243 3.80 -3.62 -5.76
C LEU A 243 3.32 -4.32 -4.48
N ALA A 244 2.07 -4.06 -4.05
CA ALA A 244 1.49 -4.58 -2.82
C ALA A 244 0.19 -5.35 -3.07
#